data_d802a32c12d44e51a62d2114ccebcf3b
#
_entry.id   d802a32c12d44e51a62d2114ccebcf3b
#
_cell.length_a   1.000
_cell.length_b   1.000
_cell.length_c   1.000
_cell.angle_alpha   90.00
_cell.angle_beta   90.00
_cell.angle_gamma   90.00
#
_symmetry.space_group_name_H-M   'P 1'
#
loop_
_entity.id
_entity.type
_entity.pdbx_description
1 polymer ?
#
loop_
_entity_poly.entity_id
_entity_poly.type
_entity_poly.pdbx_seq_one_letter_code
_entity_poly.pdbx_strand_id
1 'polypeptide(L)'
;MQKQKCSLELYSNFLLASQSRYSGAELARVSPDDNLMSHDAVNKWLKKSDFKPAEIWNQAKPLVDRQSGYLVADDSVLDKRYSKNNELVKLQYSGNEHGLVKGIDLVNLLWTDGDKFIPVDYRIYQKDVDEKDKNDLFLEMLKRAANRHFSPLYVLMDSWYGSVKNLKFIRKQNWHFICNLKSNRKVSVVKGVYVSIQDLSLANKQVKKVWLKEYGNILVCKLVATNGDITYLATSDLSLTDYNDFTKHFSNRWKIEEFHRGIKQTTGIEKCYSVKSQSQQTHIFAAFMTFFKLERARIAKGISWYEQKASITRISIANYLNYAKA
;
A
#
# COMPACT_ATOMS: atom_id res chain seq x y z
N MET A 1 31.50 -16.79 -15.06
CA MET A 1 30.75 -15.69 -14.41
C MET A 1 30.91 -15.82 -12.90
N GLN A 2 31.41 -14.80 -12.21
CA GLN A 2 31.55 -14.82 -10.76
C GLN A 2 30.13 -14.84 -10.14
N LYS A 3 29.85 -15.85 -9.29
CA LYS A 3 28.54 -16.00 -8.63
C LYS A 3 28.24 -14.74 -7.79
N GLN A 4 27.11 -14.10 -8.00
CA GLN A 4 26.70 -12.97 -7.17
C GLN A 4 26.50 -13.47 -5.74
N LYS A 5 27.22 -12.89 -4.78
CA LYS A 5 27.16 -13.28 -3.36
C LYS A 5 25.90 -12.75 -2.65
N CYS A 6 25.38 -11.57 -3.06
CA CYS A 6 24.13 -11.02 -2.53
C CYS A 6 22.94 -11.49 -3.38
N SER A 7 21.89 -11.95 -2.73
CA SER A 7 20.64 -12.38 -3.38
C SER A 7 19.44 -11.68 -2.76
N LEU A 8 18.30 -11.72 -3.46
CA LEU A 8 17.03 -11.19 -2.96
C LEU A 8 16.62 -11.88 -1.65
N GLU A 9 16.83 -13.18 -1.56
CA GLU A 9 16.49 -13.96 -0.37
C GLU A 9 17.34 -13.53 0.83
N LEU A 10 18.67 -13.49 0.67
CA LEU A 10 19.59 -13.06 1.72
C LEU A 10 19.31 -11.62 2.16
N TYR A 11 19.12 -10.71 1.19
CA TYR A 11 18.86 -9.30 1.51
C TYR A 11 17.50 -9.13 2.21
N SER A 12 16.46 -9.85 1.81
CA SER A 12 15.15 -9.82 2.48
C SER A 12 15.23 -10.41 3.90
N ASN A 13 16.03 -11.46 4.14
CA ASN A 13 16.27 -12.01 5.47
C ASN A 13 17.04 -11.02 6.35
N PHE A 14 18.02 -10.32 5.77
CA PHE A 14 18.73 -9.25 6.46
C PHE A 14 17.78 -8.11 6.87
N LEU A 15 16.86 -7.67 5.99
CA LEU A 15 15.86 -6.64 6.31
C LEU A 15 14.95 -7.12 7.45
N LEU A 16 14.57 -8.38 7.46
CA LEU A 16 13.74 -8.97 8.51
C LEU A 16 14.49 -8.99 9.84
N ALA A 17 15.75 -9.41 9.84
CA ALA A 17 16.56 -9.55 11.07
C ALA A 17 17.05 -8.21 11.64
N SER A 18 17.30 -7.21 10.76
CA SER A 18 17.84 -5.91 11.18
C SER A 18 16.87 -5.12 12.04
N GLN A 19 17.37 -4.55 13.14
CA GLN A 19 16.58 -3.69 14.04
C GLN A 19 16.81 -2.19 13.78
N SER A 20 18.05 -1.79 13.52
CA SER A 20 18.42 -0.36 13.39
C SER A 20 19.30 -0.06 12.19
N ARG A 21 20.18 -0.96 11.79
CA ARG A 21 21.20 -0.75 10.74
C ARG A 21 20.90 -1.56 9.49
N TYR A 22 20.50 -0.88 8.42
CA TYR A 22 20.04 -1.48 7.15
C TYR A 22 21.02 -1.20 6.01
N SER A 23 22.31 -0.93 6.33
CA SER A 23 23.32 -0.61 5.31
C SER A 23 23.94 -1.85 4.68
N GLY A 24 24.46 -1.69 3.45
CA GLY A 24 25.25 -2.75 2.80
C GLY A 24 26.51 -3.13 3.58
N ALA A 25 27.10 -2.16 4.33
CA ALA A 25 28.22 -2.41 5.21
C ALA A 25 27.81 -3.30 6.40
N GLU A 26 26.61 -3.10 6.95
CA GLU A 26 26.14 -3.96 8.03
C GLU A 26 25.82 -5.37 7.54
N LEU A 27 25.17 -5.52 6.39
CA LEU A 27 24.99 -6.86 5.82
C LEU A 27 26.31 -7.56 5.56
N ALA A 28 27.35 -6.84 5.11
CA ALA A 28 28.67 -7.43 4.91
C ALA A 28 29.30 -7.94 6.22
N ARG A 29 29.09 -7.24 7.36
CA ARG A 29 29.60 -7.64 8.68
C ARG A 29 28.93 -8.88 9.25
N VAL A 30 27.63 -9.04 8.94
CA VAL A 30 26.80 -10.15 9.47
C VAL A 30 26.55 -11.22 8.40
N SER A 31 27.27 -11.19 7.28
CA SER A 31 27.11 -12.20 6.23
C SER A 31 27.48 -13.58 6.73
N PRO A 32 26.78 -14.65 6.30
CA PRO A 32 27.10 -16.01 6.68
C PRO A 32 28.54 -16.42 6.31
N ASP A 33 29.19 -17.25 7.13
CA ASP A 33 30.58 -17.66 6.94
C ASP A 33 30.84 -18.35 5.60
N ASP A 34 29.87 -19.09 5.10
CA ASP A 34 29.89 -19.75 3.79
C ASP A 34 29.62 -18.80 2.61
N ASN A 35 29.24 -17.56 2.89
CA ASN A 35 28.92 -16.54 1.89
C ASN A 35 29.42 -15.14 2.27
N LEU A 36 30.67 -15.04 2.72
CA LEU A 36 31.30 -13.76 3.05
C LEU A 36 31.30 -12.81 1.85
N MET A 37 30.86 -11.58 2.07
CA MET A 37 30.76 -10.58 1.02
C MET A 37 31.26 -9.21 1.48
N SER A 38 31.74 -8.41 0.53
CA SER A 38 32.05 -7.01 0.80
C SER A 38 30.81 -6.12 0.69
N HIS A 39 30.83 -4.95 1.32
CA HIS A 39 29.80 -3.95 1.17
C HIS A 39 29.61 -3.50 -0.29
N ASP A 40 30.69 -3.53 -1.08
CA ASP A 40 30.64 -3.20 -2.52
C ASP A 40 29.83 -4.25 -3.30
N ALA A 41 29.93 -5.55 -2.93
CA ALA A 41 29.14 -6.58 -3.55
C ALA A 41 27.64 -6.35 -3.30
N VAL A 42 27.25 -5.94 -2.08
CA VAL A 42 25.86 -5.59 -1.75
C VAL A 42 25.39 -4.36 -2.53
N ASN A 43 26.19 -3.29 -2.54
CA ASN A 43 25.86 -2.06 -3.26
C ASN A 43 25.74 -2.30 -4.78
N LYS A 44 26.63 -3.13 -5.35
CA LYS A 44 26.61 -3.52 -6.74
C LYS A 44 25.36 -4.34 -7.08
N TRP A 45 24.96 -5.25 -6.19
CA TRP A 45 23.73 -6.01 -6.35
C TRP A 45 22.51 -5.09 -6.32
N LEU A 46 22.37 -4.20 -5.34
CA LEU A 46 21.28 -3.22 -5.26
C LEU A 46 21.17 -2.37 -6.54
N LYS A 47 22.31 -1.95 -7.10
CA LYS A 47 22.37 -1.09 -8.30
C LYS A 47 22.08 -1.84 -9.61
N LYS A 48 22.41 -3.14 -9.67
CA LYS A 48 22.29 -3.95 -10.91
C LYS A 48 21.02 -4.77 -11.00
N SER A 49 20.33 -5.02 -9.89
CA SER A 49 19.07 -5.76 -9.88
C SER A 49 17.96 -4.92 -10.52
N ASP A 50 17.10 -5.58 -11.29
CA ASP A 50 16.01 -4.94 -12.04
C ASP A 50 14.66 -5.62 -11.76
N PHE A 51 14.26 -5.64 -10.50
CA PHE A 51 12.95 -6.15 -10.10
C PHE A 51 11.85 -5.16 -10.46
N LYS A 52 10.78 -5.67 -11.05
CA LYS A 52 9.61 -4.85 -11.41
C LYS A 52 8.53 -4.93 -10.32
N PRO A 53 7.85 -3.82 -10.00
CA PRO A 53 6.75 -3.82 -9.02
C PRO A 53 5.71 -4.93 -9.23
N ALA A 54 5.39 -5.22 -10.49
CA ALA A 54 4.42 -6.26 -10.85
C ALA A 54 4.84 -7.69 -10.44
N GLU A 55 6.12 -7.94 -10.22
CA GLU A 55 6.65 -9.27 -9.87
C GLU A 55 6.31 -9.66 -8.43
N ILE A 56 5.90 -8.71 -7.56
CA ILE A 56 5.37 -9.05 -6.24
C ILE A 56 4.16 -9.98 -6.34
N TRP A 57 3.43 -9.95 -7.46
CA TRP A 57 2.31 -10.84 -7.72
C TRP A 57 2.67 -12.32 -7.61
N ASN A 58 3.89 -12.71 -7.96
CA ASN A 58 4.34 -14.09 -7.84
C ASN A 58 4.29 -14.59 -6.38
N GLN A 59 4.47 -13.67 -5.41
CA GLN A 59 4.33 -13.96 -3.99
C GLN A 59 2.89 -13.82 -3.50
N ALA A 60 2.13 -12.89 -4.05
CA ALA A 60 0.74 -12.62 -3.67
C ALA A 60 -0.22 -13.71 -4.15
N LYS A 61 -0.06 -14.17 -5.41
CA LYS A 61 -0.98 -15.08 -6.11
C LYS A 61 -1.46 -16.29 -5.29
N PRO A 62 -0.59 -17.04 -4.57
CA PRO A 62 -1.04 -18.21 -3.81
C PRO A 62 -1.81 -17.87 -2.53
N LEU A 63 -1.86 -16.61 -2.10
CA LEU A 63 -2.47 -16.13 -0.86
C LEU A 63 -3.82 -15.45 -1.09
N VAL A 64 -4.13 -15.14 -2.35
CA VAL A 64 -5.30 -14.34 -2.76
C VAL A 64 -6.39 -15.23 -3.34
N ASP A 65 -7.61 -15.07 -2.86
CA ASP A 65 -8.81 -15.48 -3.58
C ASP A 65 -9.25 -14.34 -4.50
N ARG A 66 -9.08 -14.52 -5.80
CA ARG A 66 -9.38 -13.47 -6.79
C ARG A 66 -10.88 -13.25 -7.00
N GLN A 67 -11.74 -14.16 -6.53
CA GLN A 67 -13.19 -14.10 -6.69
C GLN A 67 -13.90 -13.56 -5.44
N SER A 68 -13.14 -13.08 -4.46
CA SER A 68 -13.67 -12.56 -3.20
C SER A 68 -12.82 -11.44 -2.64
N GLY A 69 -13.22 -10.93 -1.47
CA GLY A 69 -12.48 -9.89 -0.73
C GLY A 69 -12.54 -8.52 -1.40
N TYR A 70 -11.60 -7.68 -1.02
CA TYR A 70 -11.55 -6.26 -1.39
C TYR A 70 -10.24 -5.93 -2.07
N LEU A 71 -10.28 -5.08 -3.09
CA LEU A 71 -9.10 -4.37 -3.56
C LEU A 71 -9.10 -2.98 -2.91
N VAL A 72 -8.03 -2.66 -2.18
CA VAL A 72 -7.91 -1.40 -1.44
C VAL A 72 -6.75 -0.61 -2.02
N ALA A 73 -6.99 0.66 -2.38
CA ALA A 73 -5.98 1.55 -2.92
C ALA A 73 -5.73 2.74 -1.99
N ASP A 74 -4.45 3.02 -1.78
CA ASP A 74 -3.99 4.22 -1.08
C ASP A 74 -2.51 4.47 -1.39
N ASP A 75 -2.01 5.64 -1.02
CA ASP A 75 -0.59 5.95 -1.14
C ASP A 75 0.09 6.15 0.23
N SER A 76 1.40 5.98 0.24
CA SER A 76 2.21 6.17 1.43
C SER A 76 3.56 6.76 1.08
N VAL A 77 3.92 7.86 1.74
CA VAL A 77 5.22 8.49 1.58
C VAL A 77 6.25 7.77 2.47
N LEU A 78 7.31 7.23 1.87
CA LEU A 78 8.49 6.74 2.58
C LEU A 78 9.35 7.94 2.98
N ASP A 79 9.48 8.17 4.28
CA ASP A 79 10.22 9.31 4.82
C ASP A 79 11.71 9.26 4.46
N LYS A 80 12.18 10.32 3.81
CA LYS A 80 13.56 10.54 3.40
C LYS A 80 14.01 11.98 3.70
N ARG A 81 13.46 12.61 4.74
CA ARG A 81 13.68 14.03 5.06
C ARG A 81 15.15 14.42 5.19
N TYR A 82 15.99 13.50 5.64
CA TYR A 82 17.43 13.71 5.80
C TYR A 82 18.25 13.30 4.58
N SER A 83 17.64 12.74 3.56
CA SER A 83 18.36 12.32 2.34
C SER A 83 18.74 13.51 1.49
N LYS A 84 20.01 13.57 1.06
CA LYS A 84 20.55 14.57 0.12
C LYS A 84 20.76 13.92 -1.24
N ASN A 85 20.41 14.62 -2.31
CA ASN A 85 20.68 14.22 -3.71
C ASN A 85 20.15 12.81 -4.09
N ASN A 86 19.06 12.38 -3.48
CA ASN A 86 18.42 11.10 -3.81
C ASN A 86 17.53 11.28 -5.05
N GLU A 87 17.75 10.44 -6.06
CA GLU A 87 17.10 10.55 -7.37
C GLU A 87 15.58 10.37 -7.34
N LEU A 88 15.04 9.59 -6.38
CA LEU A 88 13.60 9.34 -6.23
C LEU A 88 12.90 10.26 -5.23
N VAL A 89 13.67 10.96 -4.38
CA VAL A 89 13.08 11.78 -3.33
C VAL A 89 12.55 13.09 -3.91
N LYS A 90 11.28 13.33 -3.66
CA LYS A 90 10.59 14.58 -4.01
C LYS A 90 9.92 15.19 -2.78
N LEU A 91 9.53 16.46 -2.89
CA LEU A 91 8.69 17.08 -1.88
C LEU A 91 7.24 16.62 -2.11
N GLN A 92 6.69 15.90 -1.14
CA GLN A 92 5.37 15.27 -1.20
C GLN A 92 4.50 15.76 -0.05
N TYR A 93 3.19 15.88 -0.27
CA TYR A 93 2.26 16.08 0.83
C TYR A 93 2.06 14.77 1.59
N SER A 94 2.20 14.83 2.91
CA SER A 94 1.93 13.71 3.81
C SER A 94 0.70 14.02 4.65
N GLY A 95 -0.33 13.21 4.54
CA GLY A 95 -1.53 13.31 5.39
C GLY A 95 -1.21 13.12 6.87
N ASN A 96 -0.26 12.25 7.22
CA ASN A 96 0.13 12.00 8.60
C ASN A 96 0.89 13.18 9.24
N GLU A 97 1.69 13.91 8.46
CA GLU A 97 2.46 15.07 8.93
C GLU A 97 1.70 16.39 8.72
N HIS A 98 0.52 16.35 8.08
CA HIS A 98 -0.27 17.51 7.67
C HIS A 98 0.55 18.58 6.93
N GLY A 99 1.56 18.16 6.15
CA GLY A 99 2.50 19.05 5.50
C GLY A 99 3.33 18.43 4.40
N LEU A 100 4.24 19.22 3.84
CA LEU A 100 5.18 18.77 2.82
C LEU A 100 6.38 18.08 3.46
N VAL A 101 6.65 16.86 3.05
CA VAL A 101 7.82 16.07 3.48
C VAL A 101 8.65 15.63 2.27
N LYS A 102 9.95 15.50 2.48
CA LYS A 102 10.83 14.87 1.49
C LYS A 102 10.69 13.36 1.61
N GLY A 103 10.27 12.70 0.54
CA GLY A 103 10.06 11.26 0.56
C GLY A 103 9.91 10.65 -0.82
N ILE A 104 9.79 9.32 -0.82
CA ILE A 104 9.44 8.52 -2.00
C ILE A 104 7.98 8.11 -1.83
N ASP A 105 7.15 8.47 -2.79
CA ASP A 105 5.72 8.22 -2.73
C ASP A 105 5.38 6.89 -3.42
N LEU A 106 4.68 6.01 -2.70
CA LEU A 106 4.23 4.71 -3.19
C LEU A 106 2.71 4.68 -3.26
N VAL A 107 2.18 4.47 -4.46
CA VAL A 107 0.78 4.12 -4.67
C VAL A 107 0.66 2.59 -4.57
N ASN A 108 -0.18 2.09 -3.67
CA ASN A 108 -0.32 0.68 -3.37
C ASN A 108 -1.71 0.16 -3.75
N LEU A 109 -1.77 -1.09 -4.18
CA LEU A 109 -2.99 -1.87 -4.31
C LEU A 109 -2.88 -3.11 -3.43
N LEU A 110 -3.71 -3.18 -2.40
CA LEU A 110 -3.80 -4.27 -1.43
C LEU A 110 -5.03 -5.12 -1.73
N TRP A 111 -4.91 -6.44 -1.59
CA TRP A 111 -6.06 -7.32 -1.45
C TRP A 111 -6.23 -7.75 0.01
N THR A 112 -7.47 -7.79 0.48
CA THR A 112 -7.83 -8.29 1.80
C THR A 112 -9.17 -9.02 1.78
N ASP A 113 -9.32 -10.04 2.59
CA ASP A 113 -10.58 -10.70 2.92
C ASP A 113 -11.18 -10.20 4.26
N GLY A 114 -10.57 -9.15 4.83
CA GLY A 114 -10.87 -8.61 6.15
C GLY A 114 -9.84 -9.02 7.21
N ASP A 115 -9.08 -10.09 6.97
CA ASP A 115 -7.97 -10.53 7.84
C ASP A 115 -6.60 -10.38 7.19
N LYS A 116 -6.42 -10.83 5.94
CA LYS A 116 -5.13 -10.85 5.24
C LYS A 116 -4.76 -9.50 4.66
N PHE A 117 -3.45 -9.25 4.57
CA PHE A 117 -2.84 -8.01 4.06
C PHE A 117 -1.90 -8.35 2.91
N ILE A 118 -2.45 -8.50 1.69
CA ILE A 118 -1.69 -8.99 0.55
C ILE A 118 -1.50 -7.87 -0.49
N PRO A 119 -0.31 -7.22 -0.54
CA PRO A 119 -0.02 -6.26 -1.60
C PRO A 119 0.02 -6.96 -2.96
N VAL A 120 -0.84 -6.56 -3.89
CA VAL A 120 -0.95 -7.18 -5.21
C VAL A 120 -0.24 -6.40 -6.31
N ASP A 121 -0.04 -5.11 -6.08
CA ASP A 121 0.75 -4.23 -6.95
C ASP A 121 1.17 -2.97 -6.20
N TYR A 122 2.24 -2.30 -6.65
CA TYR A 122 2.62 -0.97 -6.19
C TYR A 122 3.24 -0.15 -7.34
N ARG A 123 3.29 1.17 -7.18
CA ARG A 123 3.98 2.09 -8.09
C ARG A 123 4.75 3.11 -7.28
N ILE A 124 5.94 3.47 -7.76
CA ILE A 124 6.66 4.64 -7.26
C ILE A 124 6.15 5.83 -8.06
N TYR A 125 5.57 6.82 -7.39
CA TYR A 125 5.12 8.05 -8.03
C TYR A 125 6.26 9.08 -8.05
N GLN A 126 6.57 9.55 -9.23
CA GLN A 126 7.59 10.58 -9.44
C GLN A 126 6.93 11.81 -10.07
N LYS A 127 6.50 12.75 -9.23
CA LYS A 127 5.98 14.04 -9.67
C LYS A 127 7.03 14.71 -10.59
N ASP A 128 6.57 15.32 -11.68
CA ASP A 128 7.37 16.06 -12.65
C ASP A 128 8.37 15.21 -13.50
N VAL A 129 8.33 13.87 -13.36
CA VAL A 129 9.15 12.96 -14.18
C VAL A 129 8.24 12.11 -15.07
N ASP A 130 7.18 11.57 -14.49
CA ASP A 130 6.17 10.81 -15.22
C ASP A 130 5.09 11.77 -15.73
N GLU A 131 4.64 11.60 -16.96
CA GLU A 131 3.45 12.29 -17.51
C GLU A 131 2.15 11.84 -16.84
N LYS A 132 2.25 10.94 -15.85
CA LYS A 132 1.14 10.27 -15.16
C LYS A 132 0.96 10.80 -13.75
N ASP A 133 -0.27 11.03 -13.38
CA ASP A 133 -0.63 11.28 -11.98
C ASP A 133 -0.91 9.98 -11.20
N LYS A 134 -1.15 10.09 -9.89
CA LYS A 134 -1.48 8.93 -9.03
C LYS A 134 -2.74 8.19 -9.49
N ASN A 135 -3.72 8.89 -10.06
CA ASN A 135 -4.94 8.29 -10.60
C ASN A 135 -4.65 7.42 -11.84
N ASP A 136 -3.71 7.86 -12.69
CA ASP A 136 -3.27 7.07 -13.83
C ASP A 136 -2.53 5.80 -13.40
N LEU A 137 -1.65 5.91 -12.40
CA LEU A 137 -0.96 4.76 -11.81
C LEU A 137 -1.96 3.77 -11.18
N PHE A 138 -2.94 4.27 -10.45
CA PHE A 138 -4.00 3.44 -9.89
C PHE A 138 -4.81 2.72 -10.99
N LEU A 139 -5.18 3.44 -12.05
CA LEU A 139 -5.87 2.84 -13.20
C LEU A 139 -5.06 1.72 -13.85
N GLU A 140 -3.74 1.88 -13.96
CA GLU A 140 -2.86 0.81 -14.47
C GLU A 140 -2.87 -0.42 -13.57
N MET A 141 -2.85 -0.22 -12.25
CA MET A 141 -2.95 -1.33 -11.29
C MET A 141 -4.29 -2.03 -11.37
N LEU A 142 -5.41 -1.30 -11.53
CA LEU A 142 -6.74 -1.88 -11.76
C LEU A 142 -6.80 -2.68 -13.07
N LYS A 143 -6.21 -2.17 -14.15
CA LYS A 143 -6.11 -2.91 -15.43
C LYS A 143 -5.33 -4.22 -15.26
N ARG A 144 -4.25 -4.21 -14.49
CA ARG A 144 -3.50 -5.44 -14.18
C ARG A 144 -4.31 -6.40 -13.31
N ALA A 145 -5.05 -5.90 -12.32
CA ALA A 145 -5.94 -6.73 -11.52
C ALA A 145 -7.02 -7.39 -12.39
N ALA A 146 -7.61 -6.64 -13.34
CA ALA A 146 -8.57 -7.19 -14.31
C ALA A 146 -7.93 -8.30 -15.20
N ASN A 147 -6.71 -8.06 -15.71
CA ASN A 147 -5.98 -9.07 -16.50
C ASN A 147 -5.58 -10.30 -15.67
N ARG A 148 -5.53 -10.19 -14.35
CA ARG A 148 -5.34 -11.30 -13.40
C ARG A 148 -6.64 -11.96 -13.00
N HIS A 149 -7.75 -11.59 -13.62
CA HIS A 149 -9.10 -12.12 -13.39
C HIS A 149 -9.61 -11.92 -11.94
N PHE A 150 -9.33 -10.76 -11.36
CA PHE A 150 -9.95 -10.37 -10.11
C PHE A 150 -11.45 -10.07 -10.32
N SER A 151 -12.25 -10.48 -9.34
CA SER A 151 -13.66 -10.13 -9.17
C SER A 151 -13.88 -9.79 -7.69
N PRO A 152 -13.39 -8.63 -7.23
CA PRO A 152 -13.51 -8.24 -5.83
C PRO A 152 -14.95 -7.93 -5.48
N LEU A 153 -15.30 -8.10 -4.20
CA LEU A 153 -16.59 -7.66 -3.67
C LEU A 153 -16.74 -6.14 -3.84
N TYR A 154 -15.71 -5.40 -3.46
CA TYR A 154 -15.62 -3.95 -3.71
C TYR A 154 -14.16 -3.51 -3.95
N VAL A 155 -14.02 -2.44 -4.73
CA VAL A 155 -12.81 -1.63 -4.79
C VAL A 155 -12.97 -0.48 -3.80
N LEU A 156 -12.13 -0.45 -2.77
CA LEU A 156 -12.16 0.55 -1.69
C LEU A 156 -11.05 1.58 -1.90
N MET A 157 -11.38 2.86 -1.78
CA MET A 157 -10.42 3.94 -1.97
C MET A 157 -10.85 5.21 -1.24
N ASP A 158 -9.93 6.14 -1.08
CA ASP A 158 -10.25 7.48 -0.61
C ASP A 158 -10.83 8.37 -1.74
N SER A 159 -11.13 9.63 -1.41
CA SER A 159 -11.70 10.59 -2.35
C SER A 159 -10.75 10.99 -3.48
N TRP A 160 -9.43 10.80 -3.30
CA TRP A 160 -8.42 11.17 -4.29
C TRP A 160 -8.48 10.25 -5.51
N TYR A 161 -8.64 8.93 -5.27
CA TYR A 161 -8.70 7.93 -6.33
C TYR A 161 -10.07 7.77 -6.97
N GLY A 162 -11.12 8.43 -6.43
CA GLY A 162 -12.48 8.43 -6.95
C GLY A 162 -12.69 9.30 -8.21
N SER A 163 -11.73 9.35 -9.14
CA SER A 163 -11.89 10.04 -10.42
C SER A 163 -12.93 9.36 -11.30
N VAL A 164 -13.65 10.13 -12.12
CA VAL A 164 -14.66 9.56 -13.04
C VAL A 164 -14.06 8.49 -13.95
N LYS A 165 -12.81 8.68 -14.38
CA LYS A 165 -12.06 7.75 -15.23
C LYS A 165 -11.90 6.39 -14.53
N ASN A 166 -11.47 6.39 -13.25
CA ASN A 166 -11.30 5.18 -12.47
C ASN A 166 -12.63 4.49 -12.17
N LEU A 167 -13.66 5.26 -11.76
CA LEU A 167 -14.99 4.73 -11.48
C LEU A 167 -15.63 4.08 -12.72
N LYS A 168 -15.48 4.70 -13.90
CA LYS A 168 -15.93 4.12 -15.18
C LYS A 168 -15.21 2.82 -15.51
N PHE A 169 -13.91 2.74 -15.25
CA PHE A 169 -13.15 1.50 -15.44
C PHE A 169 -13.66 0.38 -14.53
N ILE A 170 -13.86 0.66 -13.23
CA ILE A 170 -14.39 -0.29 -12.25
C ILE A 170 -15.75 -0.84 -12.74
N ARG A 171 -16.66 0.03 -13.17
CA ARG A 171 -17.96 -0.36 -13.76
C ARG A 171 -17.81 -1.24 -15.00
N LYS A 172 -16.85 -0.91 -15.89
CA LYS A 172 -16.58 -1.70 -17.12
C LYS A 172 -16.16 -3.14 -16.80
N GLN A 173 -15.55 -3.37 -15.63
CA GLN A 173 -15.20 -4.71 -15.17
C GLN A 173 -16.34 -5.43 -14.45
N ASN A 174 -17.54 -4.84 -14.37
CA ASN A 174 -18.66 -5.29 -13.53
C ASN A 174 -18.29 -5.34 -12.04
N TRP A 175 -17.34 -4.51 -11.59
CA TRP A 175 -16.97 -4.36 -10.19
C TRP A 175 -17.74 -3.20 -9.57
N HIS A 176 -17.89 -3.27 -8.24
CA HIS A 176 -18.41 -2.18 -7.44
C HIS A 176 -17.30 -1.46 -6.70
N PHE A 177 -17.52 -0.20 -6.39
CA PHE A 177 -16.62 0.57 -5.53
C PHE A 177 -17.35 1.04 -4.27
N ILE A 178 -16.59 1.30 -3.22
CA ILE A 178 -16.98 2.19 -2.11
C ILE A 178 -15.85 3.18 -1.90
N CYS A 179 -16.15 4.47 -1.92
CA CYS A 179 -15.14 5.53 -1.72
C CYS A 179 -15.72 6.74 -1.02
N ASN A 180 -14.85 7.56 -0.46
CA ASN A 180 -15.22 8.93 -0.07
C ASN A 180 -15.39 9.78 -1.33
N LEU A 181 -16.34 10.71 -1.30
CA LEU A 181 -16.46 11.78 -2.29
C LEU A 181 -16.01 13.11 -1.71
N LYS A 182 -15.32 13.91 -2.52
CA LYS A 182 -15.03 15.31 -2.16
C LYS A 182 -16.34 16.09 -2.05
N SER A 183 -16.43 17.00 -1.09
CA SER A 183 -17.64 17.79 -0.79
C SER A 183 -18.19 18.59 -1.98
N ASN A 184 -17.32 18.96 -2.91
CA ASN A 184 -17.66 19.72 -4.12
C ASN A 184 -18.10 18.84 -5.33
N ARG A 185 -18.18 17.51 -5.18
CA ARG A 185 -18.61 16.62 -6.28
C ARG A 185 -20.04 16.94 -6.70
N LYS A 186 -20.23 17.04 -8.01
CA LYS A 186 -21.55 17.40 -8.57
C LYS A 186 -22.43 16.17 -8.69
N VAL A 187 -23.56 16.23 -8.01
CA VAL A 187 -24.60 15.20 -7.99
C VAL A 187 -25.96 15.80 -8.35
N SER A 188 -26.89 14.97 -8.78
CA SER A 188 -28.23 15.38 -9.14
C SER A 188 -29.26 14.39 -8.57
N VAL A 189 -30.32 14.89 -7.97
CA VAL A 189 -31.51 14.12 -7.58
C VAL A 189 -32.60 14.30 -8.62
N VAL A 190 -32.70 15.50 -9.20
CA VAL A 190 -33.63 15.83 -10.25
C VAL A 190 -32.85 15.98 -11.56
N LYS A 191 -33.27 15.27 -12.62
CA LYS A 191 -32.60 15.24 -13.93
C LYS A 191 -32.20 16.65 -14.41
N GLY A 192 -30.92 16.84 -14.69
CA GLY A 192 -30.38 18.10 -15.23
C GLY A 192 -30.02 19.15 -14.16
N VAL A 193 -30.43 19.00 -12.91
CA VAL A 193 -30.10 19.93 -11.82
C VAL A 193 -28.95 19.41 -10.99
N TYR A 194 -27.76 20.00 -11.13
CA TYR A 194 -26.55 19.58 -10.42
C TYR A 194 -26.20 20.52 -9.29
N VAL A 195 -26.03 19.96 -8.09
CA VAL A 195 -25.53 20.64 -6.88
C VAL A 195 -24.23 19.98 -6.41
N SER A 196 -23.46 20.67 -5.58
CA SER A 196 -22.36 20.00 -4.85
C SER A 196 -22.96 19.05 -3.81
N ILE A 197 -22.33 17.92 -3.55
CA ILE A 197 -22.88 16.93 -2.60
C ILE A 197 -23.07 17.54 -1.20
N GLN A 198 -22.23 18.49 -0.79
CA GLN A 198 -22.37 19.22 0.48
C GLN A 198 -23.66 20.04 0.55
N ASP A 199 -24.17 20.50 -0.58
CA ASP A 199 -25.37 21.32 -0.69
C ASP A 199 -26.64 20.45 -0.79
N LEU A 200 -26.47 19.13 -0.87
CA LEU A 200 -27.58 18.19 -0.89
C LEU A 200 -28.14 17.99 0.52
N SER A 201 -29.44 18.18 0.69
CA SER A 201 -30.10 17.89 1.96
C SER A 201 -30.05 16.39 2.24
N LEU A 202 -29.15 16.00 3.14
CA LEU A 202 -28.94 14.62 3.64
C LEU A 202 -28.85 14.66 5.15
N ALA A 203 -29.67 13.86 5.82
CA ALA A 203 -29.52 13.60 7.24
C ALA A 203 -28.26 12.75 7.51
N ASN A 204 -27.76 12.82 8.75
CA ASN A 204 -26.67 11.92 9.17
C ASN A 204 -27.11 10.45 9.03
N LYS A 205 -26.24 9.61 8.47
CA LYS A 205 -26.47 8.17 8.18
C LYS A 205 -27.54 7.89 7.14
N GLN A 206 -28.07 8.91 6.47
CA GLN A 206 -29.03 8.71 5.38
C GLN A 206 -28.33 8.22 4.13
N VAL A 207 -28.79 7.12 3.58
CA VAL A 207 -28.43 6.63 2.23
C VAL A 207 -29.42 7.15 1.22
N LYS A 208 -28.93 7.73 0.13
CA LYS A 208 -29.77 8.30 -0.93
C LYS A 208 -29.19 7.98 -2.31
N LYS A 209 -30.07 7.60 -3.24
CA LYS A 209 -29.72 7.43 -4.65
C LYS A 209 -29.60 8.79 -5.31
N VAL A 210 -28.47 9.01 -5.99
CA VAL A 210 -28.20 10.23 -6.76
C VAL A 210 -27.53 9.89 -8.09
N TRP A 211 -27.57 10.82 -9.02
CA TRP A 211 -26.80 10.76 -10.26
C TRP A 211 -25.49 11.51 -10.06
N LEU A 212 -24.36 10.82 -10.11
CA LEU A 212 -23.03 11.44 -10.12
C LEU A 212 -22.76 11.95 -11.55
N LYS A 213 -22.37 13.24 -11.67
CA LYS A 213 -22.07 13.86 -12.96
C LYS A 213 -21.02 13.04 -13.74
N GLU A 214 -21.27 12.81 -15.00
CA GLU A 214 -20.44 12.05 -15.95
C GLU A 214 -20.27 10.55 -15.64
N TYR A 215 -20.89 10.06 -14.56
CA TYR A 215 -20.80 8.65 -14.17
C TYR A 215 -22.13 7.91 -14.25
N GLY A 216 -23.15 8.38 -13.57
CA GLY A 216 -24.45 7.72 -13.50
C GLY A 216 -24.97 7.54 -12.08
N ASN A 217 -25.94 6.63 -11.91
CA ASN A 217 -26.53 6.34 -10.59
C ASN A 217 -25.52 5.77 -9.63
N ILE A 218 -25.54 6.29 -8.41
CA ILE A 218 -24.79 5.81 -7.23
C ILE A 218 -25.67 5.97 -6.00
N LEU A 219 -25.33 5.26 -4.92
CA LEU A 219 -25.80 5.59 -3.58
C LEU A 219 -24.77 6.45 -2.88
N VAL A 220 -25.24 7.41 -2.11
CA VAL A 220 -24.40 8.26 -1.25
C VAL A 220 -24.91 8.20 0.18
N CYS A 221 -24.00 8.26 1.14
CA CYS A 221 -24.29 8.29 2.58
C CYS A 221 -23.52 9.43 3.23
N LYS A 222 -24.20 10.28 4.00
CA LYS A 222 -23.58 11.35 4.80
C LYS A 222 -23.22 10.79 6.17
N LEU A 223 -21.99 11.00 6.60
CA LEU A 223 -21.49 10.68 7.93
C LEU A 223 -21.04 11.95 8.63
N VAL A 224 -21.51 12.14 9.86
CA VAL A 224 -21.07 13.23 10.72
C VAL A 224 -20.35 12.61 11.90
N ALA A 225 -19.06 12.89 12.02
CA ALA A 225 -18.23 12.42 13.13
C ALA A 225 -18.56 13.22 14.42
N THR A 226 -18.10 12.73 15.56
CA THR A 226 -18.32 13.37 16.88
C THR A 226 -17.70 14.76 17.00
N ASN A 227 -16.62 15.02 16.25
CA ASN A 227 -15.97 16.33 16.16
C ASN A 227 -16.65 17.30 15.16
N GLY A 228 -17.74 16.85 14.51
CA GLY A 228 -18.48 17.63 13.51
C GLY A 228 -18.00 17.46 12.07
N ASP A 229 -16.93 16.74 11.81
CA ASP A 229 -16.42 16.50 10.45
C ASP A 229 -17.45 15.71 9.62
N ILE A 230 -17.66 16.17 8.38
CA ILE A 230 -18.61 15.57 7.46
C ILE A 230 -17.88 14.82 6.36
N THR A 231 -18.26 13.56 6.18
CA THR A 231 -17.76 12.68 5.11
C THR A 231 -18.93 12.17 4.27
N TYR A 232 -18.70 12.04 2.98
CA TYR A 232 -19.69 11.49 2.05
C TYR A 232 -19.13 10.17 1.48
N LEU A 233 -19.72 9.05 1.87
CA LEU A 233 -19.44 7.76 1.23
C LEU A 233 -20.29 7.60 -0.03
N ALA A 234 -19.75 6.93 -1.03
CA ALA A 234 -20.45 6.62 -2.28
C ALA A 234 -20.17 5.19 -2.74
N THR A 235 -21.18 4.55 -3.35
CA THR A 235 -21.04 3.24 -3.98
C THR A 235 -21.82 3.16 -5.29
N SER A 236 -21.31 2.34 -6.23
CA SER A 236 -22.04 1.96 -7.43
C SER A 236 -22.99 0.79 -7.22
N ASP A 237 -22.91 0.10 -6.09
CA ASP A 237 -23.85 -0.97 -5.74
C ASP A 237 -25.15 -0.36 -5.23
N LEU A 238 -26.19 -0.42 -6.07
CA LEU A 238 -27.51 0.14 -5.75
C LEU A 238 -28.33 -0.75 -4.80
N SER A 239 -27.87 -1.95 -4.48
CA SER A 239 -28.49 -2.84 -3.51
C SER A 239 -28.07 -2.53 -2.06
N LEU A 240 -26.94 -1.82 -1.88
CA LEU A 240 -26.36 -1.50 -0.57
C LEU A 240 -27.08 -0.29 0.07
N THR A 241 -28.35 -0.47 0.44
CA THR A 241 -29.22 0.61 0.93
C THR A 241 -29.14 0.85 2.44
N ASP A 242 -28.58 -0.11 3.20
CA ASP A 242 -28.41 0.02 4.66
C ASP A 242 -27.08 0.71 4.99
N TYR A 243 -27.13 1.65 5.93
CA TYR A 243 -25.96 2.39 6.42
C TYR A 243 -24.92 1.47 7.07
N ASN A 244 -25.37 0.50 7.88
CA ASN A 244 -24.46 -0.36 8.64
C ASN A 244 -23.68 -1.28 7.69
N ASP A 245 -24.35 -1.86 6.69
CA ASP A 245 -23.70 -2.67 5.66
C ASP A 245 -22.72 -1.85 4.85
N PHE A 246 -23.10 -0.63 4.48
CA PHE A 246 -22.25 0.29 3.75
C PHE A 246 -20.94 0.57 4.51
N THR A 247 -21.04 0.92 5.78
CA THR A 247 -19.87 1.23 6.63
C THR A 247 -19.07 -0.01 7.00
N LYS A 248 -19.71 -1.17 7.20
CA LYS A 248 -19.05 -2.46 7.43
C LYS A 248 -18.11 -2.82 6.28
N HIS A 249 -18.57 -2.71 5.03
CA HIS A 249 -17.71 -2.96 3.89
C HIS A 249 -16.58 -1.92 3.78
N PHE A 250 -16.89 -0.64 3.95
CA PHE A 250 -15.92 0.44 3.85
C PHE A 250 -14.85 0.42 4.94
N SER A 251 -15.13 -0.13 6.12
CA SER A 251 -14.15 -0.25 7.21
C SER A 251 -12.92 -1.08 6.81
N ASN A 252 -13.05 -1.99 5.83
CA ASN A 252 -11.92 -2.74 5.28
C ASN A 252 -10.91 -1.85 4.53
N ARG A 253 -11.25 -0.60 4.20
CA ARG A 253 -10.29 0.36 3.67
C ARG A 253 -9.13 0.61 4.65
N TRP A 254 -9.39 0.57 5.95
CA TRP A 254 -8.36 0.77 6.96
C TRP A 254 -7.22 -0.26 6.90
N LYS A 255 -7.45 -1.43 6.30
CA LYS A 255 -6.44 -2.48 6.15
C LYS A 255 -5.20 -2.02 5.38
N ILE A 256 -5.33 -1.08 4.45
CA ILE A 256 -4.16 -0.56 3.74
C ILE A 256 -3.31 0.35 4.63
N GLU A 257 -3.91 1.07 5.57
CA GLU A 257 -3.19 1.90 6.54
C GLU A 257 -2.45 1.03 7.57
N GLU A 258 -3.07 -0.06 8.03
CA GLU A 258 -2.41 -1.08 8.86
C GLU A 258 -1.23 -1.72 8.11
N PHE A 259 -1.40 -2.04 6.83
CA PHE A 259 -0.33 -2.55 5.96
C PHE A 259 0.82 -1.53 5.84
N HIS A 260 0.52 -0.26 5.56
CA HIS A 260 1.54 0.80 5.46
C HIS A 260 2.35 0.93 6.75
N ARG A 261 1.68 0.89 7.90
CA ARG A 261 2.34 0.90 9.21
C ARG A 261 3.20 -0.35 9.39
N GLY A 262 2.65 -1.52 9.10
CA GLY A 262 3.33 -2.80 9.24
C GLY A 262 4.62 -2.87 8.42
N ILE A 263 4.55 -2.58 7.12
CA ILE A 263 5.74 -2.65 6.25
C ILE A 263 6.81 -1.64 6.65
N LYS A 264 6.43 -0.40 7.04
CA LYS A 264 7.39 0.61 7.50
C LYS A 264 8.11 0.20 8.78
N GLN A 265 7.40 -0.35 9.75
CA GLN A 265 7.94 -0.69 11.06
C GLN A 265 8.72 -2.02 11.07
N THR A 266 8.40 -2.94 10.16
CA THR A 266 8.96 -4.30 10.24
C THR A 266 10.03 -4.61 9.21
N THR A 267 10.06 -3.92 8.07
CA THR A 267 10.94 -4.27 6.95
C THR A 267 12.08 -3.29 6.71
N GLY A 268 12.09 -2.15 7.38
CA GLY A 268 13.06 -1.09 7.13
C GLY A 268 12.96 -0.47 5.73
N ILE A 269 11.77 -0.48 5.08
CA ILE A 269 11.55 0.03 3.72
C ILE A 269 12.04 1.48 3.53
N GLU A 270 12.01 2.29 4.59
CA GLU A 270 12.49 3.67 4.59
C GLU A 270 14.00 3.81 4.82
N LYS A 271 14.72 2.71 5.10
CA LYS A 271 16.10 2.72 5.60
C LYS A 271 17.18 2.46 4.54
N CYS A 272 16.88 2.60 3.26
CA CYS A 272 17.90 2.54 2.21
C CYS A 272 18.74 3.80 2.19
N TYR A 273 20.05 3.66 2.31
CA TYR A 273 21.03 4.77 2.32
C TYR A 273 21.51 5.16 0.91
N SER A 274 21.26 4.34 -0.11
CA SER A 274 21.64 4.66 -1.48
C SER A 274 20.87 5.87 -2.00
N VAL A 275 21.56 6.73 -2.75
CA VAL A 275 20.91 7.87 -3.45
C VAL A 275 20.43 7.51 -4.86
N LYS A 276 20.84 6.34 -5.39
CA LYS A 276 20.52 5.90 -6.75
C LYS A 276 19.12 5.31 -6.84
N SER A 277 18.37 5.72 -7.85
CA SER A 277 17.00 5.29 -8.14
C SER A 277 16.88 3.75 -8.14
N GLN A 278 17.74 3.08 -8.92
CA GLN A 278 17.70 1.62 -9.04
C GLN A 278 17.93 0.90 -7.69
N SER A 279 18.84 1.41 -6.86
CA SER A 279 19.10 0.83 -5.54
C SER A 279 17.92 1.01 -4.59
N GLN A 280 17.24 2.16 -4.65
CA GLN A 280 16.02 2.41 -3.87
C GLN A 280 14.90 1.47 -4.32
N GLN A 281 14.69 1.31 -5.63
CA GLN A 281 13.68 0.41 -6.19
C GLN A 281 13.92 -1.04 -5.77
N THR A 282 15.17 -1.52 -5.86
CA THR A 282 15.58 -2.86 -5.42
C THR A 282 15.32 -3.07 -3.93
N HIS A 283 15.67 -2.08 -3.10
CA HIS A 283 15.41 -2.13 -1.65
C HIS A 283 13.91 -2.16 -1.32
N ILE A 284 13.12 -1.29 -1.97
CA ILE A 284 11.66 -1.28 -1.81
C ILE A 284 11.08 -2.65 -2.17
N PHE A 285 11.47 -3.22 -3.32
CA PHE A 285 11.04 -4.55 -3.73
C PHE A 285 11.40 -5.62 -2.68
N ALA A 286 12.63 -5.61 -2.18
CA ALA A 286 13.07 -6.55 -1.13
C ALA A 286 12.28 -6.36 0.18
N ALA A 287 11.89 -5.14 0.53
CA ALA A 287 11.04 -4.88 1.69
C ALA A 287 9.63 -5.49 1.52
N PHE A 288 9.04 -5.45 0.32
CA PHE A 288 7.82 -6.19 0.03
C PHE A 288 8.01 -7.70 0.18
N MET A 289 9.15 -8.25 -0.28
CA MET A 289 9.46 -9.68 -0.09
C MET A 289 9.59 -10.05 1.38
N THR A 290 10.19 -9.18 2.18
CA THR A 290 10.27 -9.32 3.64
C THR A 290 8.87 -9.32 4.26
N PHE A 291 8.00 -8.42 3.84
CA PHE A 291 6.62 -8.35 4.33
C PHE A 291 5.82 -9.62 3.99
N PHE A 292 5.98 -10.18 2.78
CA PHE A 292 5.34 -11.46 2.44
C PHE A 292 5.78 -12.62 3.35
N LYS A 293 7.04 -12.65 3.79
CA LYS A 293 7.51 -13.65 4.76
C LYS A 293 6.77 -13.51 6.09
N LEU A 294 6.66 -12.28 6.58
CA LEU A 294 5.94 -11.97 7.83
C LEU A 294 4.45 -12.30 7.71
N GLU A 295 3.80 -11.93 6.61
CA GLU A 295 2.37 -12.17 6.43
C GLU A 295 2.05 -13.66 6.29
N ARG A 296 2.85 -14.42 5.54
CA ARG A 296 2.71 -15.88 5.49
C ARG A 296 2.83 -16.53 6.86
N ALA A 297 3.81 -16.11 7.65
CA ALA A 297 3.99 -16.62 9.00
C ALA A 297 2.84 -16.19 9.92
N ARG A 298 2.28 -14.96 9.75
CA ARG A 298 1.07 -14.52 10.46
C ARG A 298 -0.13 -15.40 10.12
N ILE A 299 -0.39 -15.64 8.84
CA ILE A 299 -1.48 -16.51 8.38
C ILE A 299 -1.31 -17.94 8.91
N ALA A 300 -0.09 -18.47 8.90
CA ALA A 300 0.15 -19.86 9.30
C ALA A 300 0.17 -20.09 10.81
N LYS A 301 0.62 -19.09 11.60
CA LYS A 301 0.92 -19.25 13.04
C LYS A 301 0.06 -18.36 13.95
N GLY A 302 -0.70 -17.40 13.40
CA GLY A 302 -1.46 -16.43 14.20
C GLY A 302 -0.61 -15.40 14.95
N ILE A 303 0.72 -15.31 14.66
CA ILE A 303 1.65 -14.41 15.36
C ILE A 303 1.77 -13.11 14.57
N SER A 304 1.60 -11.96 15.23
CA SER A 304 1.71 -10.65 14.56
C SER A 304 3.09 -10.41 13.93
N TRP A 305 3.16 -9.55 12.90
CA TRP A 305 4.43 -9.16 12.25
C TRP A 305 5.45 -8.60 13.25
N TYR A 306 4.96 -7.81 14.20
CA TYR A 306 5.78 -7.16 15.24
C TYR A 306 6.39 -8.20 16.19
N GLU A 307 5.59 -9.15 16.63
CA GLU A 307 6.05 -10.23 17.51
C GLU A 307 7.04 -11.16 16.79
N GLN A 308 6.80 -11.49 15.53
CA GLN A 308 7.74 -12.25 14.72
C GLN A 308 9.10 -11.55 14.61
N LYS A 309 9.11 -10.23 14.36
CA LYS A 309 10.34 -9.44 14.30
C LYS A 309 11.02 -9.37 15.67
N ALA A 310 10.27 -9.15 16.75
CA ALA A 310 10.77 -9.10 18.11
C ALA A 310 11.37 -10.44 18.56
N SER A 311 10.82 -11.57 18.12
CA SER A 311 11.32 -12.91 18.46
C SER A 311 12.75 -13.14 17.97
N ILE A 312 13.12 -12.63 16.79
CA ILE A 312 14.48 -12.71 16.24
C ILE A 312 15.46 -12.01 17.19
N THR A 313 15.12 -10.82 17.66
CA THR A 313 15.95 -10.06 18.61
C THR A 313 16.06 -10.78 19.95
N ARG A 314 14.97 -11.32 20.48
CA ARG A 314 14.96 -12.06 21.75
C ARG A 314 15.85 -13.29 21.69
N ILE A 315 15.82 -14.05 20.59
CA ILE A 315 16.71 -15.20 20.38
C ILE A 315 18.18 -14.75 20.40
N SER A 316 18.51 -13.68 19.69
CA SER A 316 19.87 -13.14 19.65
C SER A 316 20.35 -12.68 21.02
N ILE A 317 19.50 -12.00 21.79
CA ILE A 317 19.79 -11.55 23.18
C ILE A 317 19.97 -12.75 24.08
N ALA A 318 19.06 -13.75 24.02
CA ALA A 318 19.17 -14.95 24.86
C ALA A 318 20.46 -15.73 24.58
N ASN A 319 20.83 -15.89 23.30
CA ASN A 319 22.10 -16.55 22.92
C ASN A 319 23.31 -15.79 23.46
N TYR A 320 23.32 -14.44 23.35
CA TYR A 320 24.41 -13.63 23.92
C TYR A 320 24.51 -13.74 25.44
N LEU A 321 23.38 -13.67 26.15
CA LEU A 321 23.35 -13.79 27.62
C LEU A 321 23.81 -15.18 28.09
N ASN A 322 23.51 -16.23 27.34
CA ASN A 322 24.01 -17.57 27.64
C ASN A 322 25.53 -17.67 27.41
N TYR A 323 26.03 -17.10 26.30
CA TYR A 323 27.47 -17.01 26.03
C TYR A 323 28.20 -16.18 27.09
N ALA A 324 27.65 -15.07 27.54
CA ALA A 324 28.27 -14.21 28.54
C ALA A 324 28.33 -14.82 29.98
N LYS A 325 27.64 -15.95 30.20
CA LYS A 325 27.71 -16.71 31.47
C LYS A 325 28.75 -17.81 31.45
N ALA A 326 29.27 -18.20 30.28
CA ALA A 326 30.33 -19.20 30.11
C ALA A 326 31.71 -18.57 30.19
#